data_37447a10279e66e138ad76e393a7cb5a
#
_entry.id   37447a10279e66e138ad76e393a7cb5a
#
_cell.length_a   1.000
_cell.length_b   1.000
_cell.length_c   1.000
_cell.angle_alpha   90.00
_cell.angle_beta   90.00
_cell.angle_gamma   90.00
#
_symmetry.space_group_name_H-M   'P 1'
#
loop_
_entity.id
_entity.type
_entity.pdbx_description
1 polymer ?
#
loop_
_entity_poly.entity_id
_entity_poly.type
_entity_poly.pdbx_seq_one_letter_code
_entity_poly.pdbx_strand_id
1 'polypeptide(L)'
;SALNFASKVTPDLCKLKVGNELFTNAGPQLVSKLVDKGFKVFLDLKFHDIPNTVARACESAAKLGVWMCNVHSSGGPVMMKAAMEAISKYENRPKLIAVTVLTSMDETQLNSVGVNNQPKTQVLQLAKLVKECGLDGVVSSAQEVSLIKQYMGIPFMCVTPGIRPAGSALGDQKRVMTPRDAVEVGSDYLVIGRPITKSD
;
A
#
# COMPACT_ATOMS: atom_id res chain seq x y z
N SER A 1 -8.91 12.86 -17.10
CA SER A 1 -9.56 12.45 -15.84
C SER A 1 -9.23 11.00 -15.52
N ALA A 2 -9.38 10.58 -14.25
CA ALA A 2 -9.14 9.20 -13.82
C ALA A 2 -10.02 8.18 -14.57
N LEU A 3 -11.28 8.50 -14.83
CA LEU A 3 -12.19 7.64 -15.60
C LEU A 3 -11.77 7.51 -17.06
N ASN A 4 -11.22 8.57 -17.67
CA ASN A 4 -10.67 8.50 -19.02
C ASN A 4 -9.41 7.61 -19.07
N PHE A 5 -8.57 7.65 -18.05
CA PHE A 5 -7.46 6.70 -17.93
C PHE A 5 -7.97 5.26 -17.78
N ALA A 6 -8.95 5.03 -16.90
CA ALA A 6 -9.54 3.71 -16.68
C ALA A 6 -10.17 3.12 -17.96
N SER A 7 -10.67 3.95 -18.91
CA SER A 7 -11.19 3.45 -20.19
C SER A 7 -10.12 3.00 -21.19
N LYS A 8 -8.84 3.31 -20.92
CA LYS A 8 -7.71 2.90 -21.76
C LYS A 8 -7.03 1.61 -21.32
N VAL A 9 -7.40 1.08 -20.15
CA VAL A 9 -6.85 -0.14 -19.56
C VAL A 9 -7.95 -1.13 -19.26
N THR A 10 -7.61 -2.41 -19.10
CA THR A 10 -8.59 -3.45 -18.80
C THR A 10 -8.41 -4.02 -17.40
N PRO A 11 -9.50 -4.40 -16.70
CA PRO A 11 -9.44 -4.96 -15.33
C PRO A 11 -8.57 -6.21 -15.20
N ASP A 12 -8.45 -7.01 -16.27
CA ASP A 12 -7.67 -8.25 -16.27
C ASP A 12 -6.16 -8.00 -16.26
N LEU A 13 -5.72 -6.88 -16.85
CA LEU A 13 -4.30 -6.58 -17.00
C LEU A 13 -3.71 -5.80 -15.82
N CYS A 14 -4.51 -5.04 -15.09
CA CYS A 14 -4.02 -4.22 -13.99
C CYS A 14 -5.06 -4.00 -12.89
N LYS A 15 -4.56 -3.61 -11.73
CA LYS A 15 -5.35 -3.10 -10.62
C LYS A 15 -5.16 -1.59 -10.54
N LEU A 16 -6.17 -0.86 -10.11
CA LEU A 16 -6.09 0.59 -10.01
C LEU A 16 -5.89 1.04 -8.56
N LYS A 17 -4.97 1.96 -8.35
CA LYS A 17 -4.75 2.58 -7.04
C LYS A 17 -5.38 3.97 -6.99
N VAL A 18 -6.19 4.21 -5.99
CA VAL A 18 -6.72 5.55 -5.65
C VAL A 18 -6.03 6.03 -4.37
N GLY A 19 -5.20 7.05 -4.50
CA GLY A 19 -4.47 7.66 -3.37
C GLY A 19 -5.18 8.90 -2.82
N ASN A 20 -4.57 9.51 -1.78
CA ASN A 20 -5.13 10.64 -1.04
C ASN A 20 -5.56 11.81 -1.92
N GLU A 21 -4.70 12.28 -2.84
CA GLU A 21 -5.00 13.41 -3.72
C GLU A 21 -6.27 13.14 -4.55
N LEU A 22 -6.31 12.01 -5.23
CA LEU A 22 -7.43 11.66 -6.10
C LEU A 22 -8.73 11.43 -5.32
N PHE A 23 -8.62 10.77 -4.16
CA PHE A 23 -9.78 10.53 -3.29
C PHE A 23 -10.32 11.83 -2.68
N THR A 24 -9.43 12.72 -2.24
CA THR A 24 -9.83 14.03 -1.69
C THR A 24 -10.56 14.89 -2.72
N ASN A 25 -10.11 14.84 -3.98
CA ASN A 25 -10.74 15.60 -5.07
C ASN A 25 -12.05 14.99 -5.59
N ALA A 26 -12.16 13.66 -5.63
CA ALA A 26 -13.25 12.98 -6.34
C ALA A 26 -14.20 12.17 -5.44
N GLY A 27 -13.83 11.98 -4.18
CA GLY A 27 -14.63 11.27 -3.20
C GLY A 27 -14.81 9.76 -3.46
N PRO A 28 -15.63 9.10 -2.63
CA PRO A 28 -15.89 7.67 -2.73
C PRO A 28 -16.63 7.28 -4.02
N GLN A 29 -17.36 8.20 -4.65
CA GLN A 29 -18.10 7.95 -5.89
C GLN A 29 -17.18 7.51 -7.04
N LEU A 30 -15.94 8.02 -7.09
CA LEU A 30 -14.97 7.57 -8.07
C LEU A 30 -14.57 6.11 -7.82
N VAL A 31 -14.35 5.75 -6.56
CA VAL A 31 -13.98 4.38 -6.17
C VAL A 31 -15.08 3.40 -6.58
N SER A 32 -16.34 3.69 -6.24
CA SER A 32 -17.49 2.87 -6.64
C SER A 32 -17.56 2.69 -8.16
N LYS A 33 -17.42 3.78 -8.95
CA LYS A 33 -17.42 3.71 -10.41
C LYS A 33 -16.30 2.84 -10.99
N LEU A 34 -15.14 2.78 -10.36
CA LEU A 34 -14.04 1.92 -10.78
C LEU A 34 -14.30 0.45 -10.42
N VAL A 35 -14.88 0.20 -9.23
CA VAL A 35 -15.30 -1.14 -8.81
C VAL A 35 -16.42 -1.67 -9.73
N ASP A 36 -17.44 -0.86 -10.03
CA ASP A 36 -18.54 -1.20 -10.94
C ASP A 36 -18.07 -1.53 -12.37
N LYS A 37 -16.93 -0.96 -12.78
CA LYS A 37 -16.27 -1.29 -14.05
C LYS A 37 -15.44 -2.57 -14.00
N GLY A 38 -15.45 -3.32 -12.88
CA GLY A 38 -14.75 -4.58 -12.69
C GLY A 38 -13.29 -4.45 -12.22
N PHE A 39 -12.79 -3.24 -11.97
CA PHE A 39 -11.41 -3.07 -11.48
C PHE A 39 -11.26 -3.50 -10.03
N LYS A 40 -10.19 -4.23 -9.74
CA LYS A 40 -9.69 -4.41 -8.38
C LYS A 40 -9.04 -3.09 -7.93
N VAL A 41 -9.70 -2.37 -7.01
CA VAL A 41 -9.21 -1.07 -6.53
C VAL A 41 -8.40 -1.24 -5.25
N PHE A 42 -7.19 -0.69 -5.24
CA PHE A 42 -6.39 -0.47 -4.04
C PHE A 42 -6.66 0.96 -3.52
N LEU A 43 -7.38 1.08 -2.42
CA LEU A 43 -7.63 2.36 -1.74
C LEU A 43 -6.45 2.69 -0.82
N ASP A 44 -5.55 3.56 -1.29
CA ASP A 44 -4.26 3.87 -0.66
C ASP A 44 -4.34 5.19 0.15
N LEU A 45 -5.13 5.18 1.23
CA LEU A 45 -5.34 6.36 2.10
C LEU A 45 -4.48 6.34 3.36
N LYS A 46 -3.80 5.22 3.66
CA LYS A 46 -2.85 5.08 4.79
C LYS A 46 -3.48 5.51 6.11
N PHE A 47 -4.65 4.93 6.45
CA PHE A 47 -5.39 5.29 7.65
C PHE A 47 -4.50 5.23 8.90
N HIS A 48 -4.48 6.33 9.65
CA HIS A 48 -3.68 6.47 10.84
C HIS A 48 -4.40 7.43 11.81
N ASP A 49 -5.10 6.86 12.77
CA ASP A 49 -5.91 7.58 13.74
C ASP A 49 -6.13 6.66 14.97
N ILE A 50 -6.92 7.08 15.93
CA ILE A 50 -7.30 6.23 17.07
C ILE A 50 -8.01 4.95 16.56
N PRO A 51 -7.92 3.82 17.29
CA PRO A 51 -8.35 2.50 16.83
C PRO A 51 -9.78 2.45 16.28
N ASN A 52 -10.73 3.07 16.98
CA ASN A 52 -12.14 3.06 16.55
C ASN A 52 -12.35 3.81 15.22
N THR A 53 -11.68 4.94 15.01
CA THR A 53 -11.78 5.72 13.77
C THR A 53 -11.22 4.93 12.60
N VAL A 54 -10.04 4.29 12.76
CA VAL A 54 -9.42 3.48 11.71
C VAL A 54 -10.27 2.23 11.40
N ALA A 55 -10.82 1.57 12.41
CA ALA A 55 -11.72 0.44 12.24
C ALA A 55 -12.93 0.81 11.35
N ARG A 56 -13.59 1.94 11.64
CA ARG A 56 -14.72 2.43 10.84
C ARG A 56 -14.33 2.88 9.44
N ALA A 57 -13.14 3.47 9.26
CA ALA A 57 -12.60 3.82 7.95
C ALA A 57 -12.36 2.57 7.08
N CYS A 58 -11.77 1.53 7.66
CA CYS A 58 -11.56 0.25 6.98
C CYS A 58 -12.89 -0.45 6.66
N GLU A 59 -13.87 -0.39 7.56
CA GLU A 59 -15.23 -0.89 7.31
C GLU A 59 -15.90 -0.14 6.15
N SER A 60 -15.75 1.17 6.07
CA SER A 60 -16.25 1.96 4.94
C SER A 60 -15.58 1.59 3.64
N ALA A 61 -14.27 1.34 3.65
CA ALA A 61 -13.54 0.83 2.48
C ALA A 61 -14.06 -0.56 2.04
N ALA A 62 -14.36 -1.46 2.99
CA ALA A 62 -14.95 -2.76 2.69
C ALA A 62 -16.34 -2.62 2.03
N LYS A 63 -17.18 -1.72 2.52
CA LYS A 63 -18.51 -1.42 1.94
C LYS A 63 -18.45 -0.83 0.53
N LEU A 64 -17.37 -0.13 0.19
CA LEU A 64 -17.09 0.36 -1.18
C LEU A 64 -16.68 -0.76 -2.14
N GLY A 65 -16.48 -1.99 -1.66
CA GLY A 65 -16.07 -3.11 -2.50
C GLY A 65 -14.62 -3.05 -2.97
N VAL A 66 -13.74 -2.30 -2.30
CA VAL A 66 -12.33 -2.23 -2.70
C VAL A 66 -11.64 -3.58 -2.49
N TRP A 67 -10.70 -3.91 -3.35
CA TRP A 67 -9.91 -5.12 -3.28
C TRP A 67 -8.84 -5.09 -2.17
N MET A 68 -8.29 -3.89 -1.90
CA MET A 68 -7.24 -3.68 -0.91
C MET A 68 -7.36 -2.29 -0.29
N CYS A 69 -7.06 -2.16 0.98
CA CYS A 69 -6.84 -0.87 1.66
C CYS A 69 -5.64 -0.95 2.60
N ASN A 70 -5.17 0.18 3.10
CA ASN A 70 -4.02 0.20 3.98
C ASN A 70 -4.19 1.13 5.19
N VAL A 71 -3.47 0.77 6.24
CA VAL A 71 -3.26 1.56 7.44
C VAL A 71 -1.78 1.91 7.58
N HIS A 72 -1.41 2.71 8.56
CA HIS A 72 0.00 2.95 8.90
C HIS A 72 0.42 2.04 10.07
N SER A 73 1.51 1.27 9.93
CA SER A 73 1.96 0.35 10.98
C SER A 73 2.41 1.06 12.27
N SER A 74 2.86 2.31 12.16
CA SER A 74 3.21 3.16 13.30
C SER A 74 2.02 3.56 14.18
N GLY A 75 0.78 3.30 13.75
CA GLY A 75 -0.42 3.41 14.60
C GLY A 75 -0.50 2.38 15.72
N GLY A 76 0.36 1.38 15.69
CA GLY A 76 0.52 0.38 16.74
C GLY A 76 -0.47 -0.79 16.66
N PRO A 77 -0.26 -1.80 17.53
CA PRO A 77 -0.98 -3.08 17.43
C PRO A 77 -2.48 -2.96 17.74
N VAL A 78 -2.88 -2.07 18.64
CA VAL A 78 -4.29 -1.89 18.99
C VAL A 78 -5.08 -1.35 17.80
N MET A 79 -4.53 -0.36 17.10
CA MET A 79 -5.15 0.22 15.91
C MET A 79 -5.23 -0.82 14.76
N MET A 80 -4.15 -1.54 14.49
CA MET A 80 -4.11 -2.53 13.42
C MET A 80 -5.06 -3.71 13.67
N LYS A 81 -5.12 -4.23 14.91
CA LYS A 81 -6.05 -5.30 15.28
C LYS A 81 -7.51 -4.85 15.17
N ALA A 82 -7.84 -3.65 15.64
CA ALA A 82 -9.20 -3.09 15.50
C ALA A 82 -9.61 -2.94 14.03
N ALA A 83 -8.70 -2.52 13.16
CA ALA A 83 -8.94 -2.43 11.72
C ALA A 83 -9.20 -3.80 11.09
N MET A 84 -8.40 -4.82 11.42
CA MET A 84 -8.58 -6.17 10.91
C MET A 84 -9.88 -6.79 11.41
N GLU A 85 -10.20 -6.67 12.69
CA GLU A 85 -11.44 -7.17 13.29
C GLU A 85 -12.67 -6.57 12.61
N ALA A 86 -12.67 -5.25 12.36
CA ALA A 86 -13.78 -4.56 11.73
C ALA A 86 -14.11 -5.07 10.33
N ILE A 87 -13.11 -5.50 9.56
CA ILE A 87 -13.34 -6.01 8.20
C ILE A 87 -13.48 -7.53 8.14
N SER A 88 -13.06 -8.28 9.15
CA SER A 88 -13.09 -9.75 9.16
C SER A 88 -14.51 -10.33 9.06
N LYS A 89 -15.52 -9.57 9.41
CA LYS A 89 -16.95 -9.95 9.31
C LYS A 89 -17.49 -9.93 7.88
N TYR A 90 -16.74 -9.37 6.91
CA TYR A 90 -17.16 -9.33 5.51
C TYR A 90 -16.64 -10.56 4.78
N GLU A 91 -17.50 -11.31 4.13
CA GLU A 91 -17.13 -12.51 3.35
C GLU A 91 -16.06 -12.18 2.29
N ASN A 92 -16.27 -11.08 1.57
CA ASN A 92 -15.32 -10.57 0.56
C ASN A 92 -14.53 -9.36 1.10
N ARG A 93 -13.94 -9.50 2.30
CA ARG A 93 -13.16 -8.41 2.90
C ARG A 93 -12.00 -7.97 2.00
N PRO A 94 -11.68 -6.69 1.97
CA PRO A 94 -10.47 -6.23 1.32
C PRO A 94 -9.22 -6.84 1.99
N LYS A 95 -8.15 -6.98 1.22
CA LYS A 95 -6.83 -7.20 1.81
C LYS A 95 -6.44 -5.96 2.61
N LEU A 96 -6.05 -6.18 3.86
CA LEU A 96 -5.57 -5.09 4.74
C LEU A 96 -4.06 -5.20 4.90
N ILE A 97 -3.34 -4.20 4.39
CA ILE A 97 -1.89 -4.11 4.48
C ILE A 97 -1.49 -2.86 5.28
N ALA A 98 -0.27 -2.84 5.81
CA ALA A 98 0.20 -1.67 6.55
C ALA A 98 1.46 -1.06 5.92
N VAL A 99 1.50 0.27 5.87
CA VAL A 99 2.69 1.01 5.44
C VAL A 99 3.75 0.93 6.54
N THR A 100 4.95 0.53 6.18
CA THR A 100 6.10 0.50 7.09
C THR A 100 6.77 1.87 7.15
N VAL A 101 7.84 2.06 6.39
CA VAL A 101 8.55 3.34 6.24
C VAL A 101 8.31 3.86 4.83
N LEU A 102 7.89 5.12 4.70
CA LEU A 102 7.68 5.74 3.38
C LEU A 102 8.98 5.71 2.57
N THR A 103 8.88 5.37 1.29
CA THR A 103 10.05 5.25 0.39
C THR A 103 10.78 6.57 0.13
N SER A 104 10.18 7.70 0.52
CA SER A 104 10.80 9.03 0.53
C SER A 104 11.63 9.32 1.78
N MET A 105 11.48 8.53 2.86
CA MET A 105 12.20 8.72 4.11
C MET A 105 13.54 8.00 4.11
N ASP A 106 14.55 8.69 4.60
CA ASP A 106 15.89 8.17 4.93
C ASP A 106 16.11 8.16 6.45
N GLU A 107 17.30 7.77 6.88
CA GLU A 107 17.67 7.70 8.29
C GLU A 107 17.55 9.07 9.00
N THR A 108 17.96 10.15 8.36
CA THR A 108 17.87 11.51 8.92
C THR A 108 16.43 11.90 9.21
N GLN A 109 15.52 11.58 8.29
CA GLN A 109 14.09 11.88 8.47
C GLN A 109 13.44 10.98 9.53
N LEU A 110 13.85 9.71 9.64
CA LEU A 110 13.41 8.84 10.72
C LEU A 110 13.87 9.38 12.09
N ASN A 111 15.13 9.78 12.20
CA ASN A 111 15.67 10.36 13.42
C ASN A 111 14.93 11.65 13.83
N SER A 112 14.55 12.49 12.87
CA SER A 112 13.82 13.74 13.14
C SER A 112 12.43 13.53 13.75
N VAL A 113 11.85 12.35 13.59
CA VAL A 113 10.57 11.95 14.22
C VAL A 113 10.74 10.98 15.40
N GLY A 114 11.97 10.91 15.95
CA GLY A 114 12.27 10.13 17.15
C GLY A 114 12.51 8.63 16.89
N VAL A 115 12.69 8.21 15.66
CA VAL A 115 13.01 6.81 15.30
C VAL A 115 14.51 6.69 15.08
N ASN A 116 15.22 6.07 16.01
CA ASN A 116 16.69 5.94 15.99
C ASN A 116 17.19 4.71 15.22
N ASN A 117 16.29 3.90 14.69
CA ASN A 117 16.66 2.73 13.90
C ASN A 117 17.00 3.13 12.46
N GLN A 118 17.95 2.40 11.88
CA GLN A 118 18.14 2.44 10.42
C GLN A 118 16.86 2.01 9.69
N PRO A 119 16.59 2.53 8.48
CA PRO A 119 15.37 2.23 7.73
C PRO A 119 15.05 0.73 7.62
N LYS A 120 16.05 -0.10 7.29
CA LYS A 120 15.86 -1.56 7.16
C LYS A 120 15.42 -2.22 8.47
N THR A 121 16.04 -1.84 9.59
CA THR A 121 15.69 -2.35 10.91
C THR A 121 14.26 -1.95 11.29
N GLN A 122 13.93 -0.68 11.09
CA GLN A 122 12.59 -0.16 11.36
C GLN A 122 11.53 -0.86 10.51
N VAL A 123 11.78 -1.05 9.21
CA VAL A 123 10.87 -1.78 8.31
C VAL A 123 10.63 -3.20 8.81
N LEU A 124 11.68 -3.92 9.22
CA LEU A 124 11.56 -5.30 9.70
C LEU A 124 10.77 -5.39 11.00
N GLN A 125 11.00 -4.48 11.95
CA GLN A 125 10.24 -4.41 13.21
C GLN A 125 8.75 -4.16 12.93
N LEU A 126 8.45 -3.19 12.07
CA LEU A 126 7.07 -2.87 11.71
C LEU A 126 6.40 -4.02 10.94
N ALA A 127 7.11 -4.67 10.02
CA ALA A 127 6.58 -5.83 9.28
C ALA A 127 6.25 -7.00 10.22
N LYS A 128 7.09 -7.26 11.23
CA LYS A 128 6.83 -8.26 12.26
C LYS A 128 5.56 -7.93 13.04
N LEU A 129 5.44 -6.68 13.50
CA LEU A 129 4.25 -6.21 14.22
C LEU A 129 2.97 -6.36 13.38
N VAL A 130 3.04 -5.99 12.08
CA VAL A 130 1.93 -6.14 11.13
C VAL A 130 1.49 -7.60 11.02
N LYS A 131 2.45 -8.53 10.89
CA LYS A 131 2.17 -9.97 10.84
C LYS A 131 1.54 -10.47 12.14
N GLU A 132 2.05 -10.06 13.29
CA GLU A 132 1.52 -10.42 14.61
C GLU A 132 0.09 -9.89 14.85
N CYS A 133 -0.28 -8.80 14.17
CA CYS A 133 -1.63 -8.26 14.18
C CYS A 133 -2.58 -8.95 13.19
N GLY A 134 -2.10 -9.92 12.41
CA GLY A 134 -2.90 -10.70 11.46
C GLY A 134 -3.23 -9.99 10.15
N LEU A 135 -2.54 -8.89 9.80
CA LEU A 135 -2.72 -8.22 8.53
C LEU A 135 -2.12 -9.04 7.38
N ASP A 136 -2.62 -8.80 6.16
CA ASP A 136 -2.26 -9.60 4.97
C ASP A 136 -0.86 -9.30 4.43
N GLY A 137 -0.25 -8.15 4.80
CA GLY A 137 1.07 -7.76 4.32
C GLY A 137 1.43 -6.31 4.58
N VAL A 138 2.44 -5.83 3.86
CA VAL A 138 3.00 -4.50 4.04
C VAL A 138 3.17 -3.74 2.73
N VAL A 139 3.25 -2.40 2.85
CA VAL A 139 3.86 -1.52 1.85
C VAL A 139 5.30 -1.25 2.30
N SER A 140 6.27 -1.59 1.47
CA SER A 140 7.71 -1.38 1.70
C SER A 140 8.43 -1.06 0.40
N SER A 141 9.66 -0.54 0.46
CA SER A 141 10.51 -0.49 -0.73
C SER A 141 10.85 -1.91 -1.21
N ALA A 142 11.02 -2.06 -2.53
CA ALA A 142 11.50 -3.32 -3.10
C ALA A 142 12.86 -3.75 -2.54
N GLN A 143 13.67 -2.80 -2.03
CA GLN A 143 14.98 -3.08 -1.41
C GLN A 143 14.88 -3.88 -0.10
N GLU A 144 13.72 -3.88 0.57
CA GLU A 144 13.50 -4.62 1.82
C GLU A 144 12.74 -5.94 1.61
N VAL A 145 12.21 -6.20 0.42
CA VAL A 145 11.33 -7.35 0.15
C VAL A 145 11.99 -8.69 0.48
N SER A 146 13.20 -8.96 0.00
CA SER A 146 13.90 -10.21 0.30
C SER A 146 14.05 -10.45 1.80
N LEU A 147 14.38 -9.39 2.55
CA LEU A 147 14.50 -9.46 4.00
C LEU A 147 13.13 -9.73 4.66
N ILE A 148 12.08 -9.05 4.23
CA ILE A 148 10.72 -9.26 4.75
C ILE A 148 10.28 -10.69 4.46
N LYS A 149 10.45 -11.20 3.24
CA LYS A 149 10.09 -12.57 2.86
C LYS A 149 10.87 -13.62 3.64
N GLN A 150 12.15 -13.38 3.91
CA GLN A 150 12.97 -14.27 4.73
C GLN A 150 12.43 -14.44 6.16
N TYR A 151 12.00 -13.36 6.81
CA TYR A 151 11.54 -13.39 8.19
C TYR A 151 10.03 -13.62 8.34
N MET A 152 9.22 -13.17 7.40
CA MET A 152 7.76 -13.27 7.47
C MET A 152 7.20 -14.45 6.66
N GLY A 153 7.98 -15.05 5.77
CA GLY A 153 7.55 -16.10 4.86
C GLY A 153 6.91 -15.58 3.58
N ILE A 154 6.87 -16.44 2.57
CA ILE A 154 6.39 -16.12 1.21
C ILE A 154 4.93 -15.62 1.18
N PRO A 155 3.97 -16.19 1.97
CA PRO A 155 2.57 -15.75 1.91
C PRO A 155 2.34 -14.31 2.41
N PHE A 156 3.28 -13.73 3.18
CA PHE A 156 3.16 -12.36 3.67
C PHE A 156 3.41 -11.36 2.55
N MET A 157 2.38 -10.62 2.19
CA MET A 157 2.34 -9.80 0.98
C MET A 157 3.24 -8.57 1.07
N CYS A 158 4.01 -8.31 -0.01
CA CYS A 158 4.80 -7.11 -0.20
C CYS A 158 4.27 -6.31 -1.39
N VAL A 159 3.72 -5.13 -1.12
CA VAL A 159 3.27 -4.16 -2.12
C VAL A 159 4.30 -3.05 -2.21
N THR A 160 4.91 -2.86 -3.38
CA THR A 160 6.11 -2.05 -3.51
C THR A 160 5.92 -0.83 -4.42
N PRO A 161 5.87 0.39 -3.86
CA PRO A 161 6.01 1.64 -4.61
C PRO A 161 7.50 1.94 -4.90
N GLY A 162 7.74 3.05 -5.59
CA GLY A 162 9.11 3.43 -5.95
C GLY A 162 9.66 2.65 -7.14
N ILE A 163 8.78 2.03 -7.91
CA ILE A 163 9.18 1.27 -9.11
C ILE A 163 9.38 2.22 -10.28
N ARG A 164 10.54 2.10 -10.93
CA ARG A 164 10.92 2.92 -12.07
C ARG A 164 11.50 2.04 -13.18
N PRO A 165 10.88 2.00 -14.36
CA PRO A 165 11.52 1.42 -15.54
C PRO A 165 12.88 2.07 -15.82
N ALA A 166 13.81 1.33 -16.42
CA ALA A 166 15.11 1.87 -16.79
C ALA A 166 14.97 3.14 -17.65
N GLY A 167 15.71 4.19 -17.32
CA GLY A 167 15.65 5.48 -18.01
C GLY A 167 14.53 6.43 -17.55
N SER A 168 13.63 6.01 -16.65
CA SER A 168 12.59 6.89 -16.10
C SER A 168 13.13 7.87 -15.07
N ALA A 169 12.54 9.07 -14.97
CA ALA A 169 12.87 10.05 -13.95
C ALA A 169 12.58 9.54 -12.53
N LEU A 170 13.53 9.74 -11.61
CA LEU A 170 13.41 9.31 -10.21
C LEU A 170 12.33 10.09 -9.46
N GLY A 171 12.19 11.40 -9.73
CA GLY A 171 11.26 12.28 -9.03
C GLY A 171 11.60 12.39 -7.53
N ASP A 172 10.57 12.25 -6.71
CA ASP A 172 10.62 12.32 -5.23
C ASP A 172 11.02 10.97 -4.56
N GLN A 173 11.28 9.92 -5.34
CA GLN A 173 11.60 8.61 -4.81
C GLN A 173 13.11 8.47 -4.55
N LYS A 174 13.49 8.09 -3.32
CA LYS A 174 14.90 7.87 -2.92
C LYS A 174 15.31 6.39 -3.03
N ARG A 175 14.37 5.47 -2.82
CA ARG A 175 14.61 4.02 -2.81
C ARG A 175 13.84 3.39 -3.97
N VAL A 176 14.48 3.35 -5.16
CA VAL A 176 13.89 2.86 -6.41
C VAL A 176 14.44 1.52 -6.83
N MET A 177 13.68 0.79 -7.64
CA MET A 177 14.05 -0.47 -8.27
C MET A 177 13.34 -0.62 -9.62
N THR A 178 13.92 -1.37 -10.56
CA THR A 178 13.23 -1.68 -11.82
C THR A 178 12.08 -2.67 -11.59
N PRO A 179 11.08 -2.73 -12.47
CA PRO A 179 10.00 -3.71 -12.36
C PRO A 179 10.52 -5.15 -12.31
N ARG A 180 11.50 -5.48 -13.18
CA ARG A 180 12.12 -6.81 -13.24
C ARG A 180 12.74 -7.17 -11.90
N ASP A 181 13.66 -6.35 -11.42
CA ASP A 181 14.38 -6.63 -10.18
C ASP A 181 13.41 -6.72 -8.98
N ALA A 182 12.37 -5.88 -8.95
CA ALA A 182 11.37 -5.93 -7.89
C ALA A 182 10.57 -7.24 -7.88
N VAL A 183 10.27 -7.82 -9.04
CA VAL A 183 9.64 -9.14 -9.14
C VAL A 183 10.63 -10.23 -8.72
N GLU A 184 11.88 -10.17 -9.16
CA GLU A 184 12.92 -11.15 -8.83
C GLU A 184 13.20 -11.22 -7.31
N VAL A 185 13.13 -10.10 -6.59
CA VAL A 185 13.28 -10.08 -5.13
C VAL A 185 12.02 -10.51 -4.37
N GLY A 186 10.90 -10.80 -5.07
CA GLY A 186 9.69 -11.38 -4.49
C GLY A 186 8.57 -10.37 -4.18
N SER A 187 8.55 -9.19 -4.79
CA SER A 187 7.41 -8.27 -4.68
C SER A 187 6.15 -8.90 -5.25
N ASP A 188 5.05 -8.90 -4.50
CA ASP A 188 3.78 -9.47 -4.94
C ASP A 188 3.00 -8.50 -5.84
N TYR A 189 3.07 -7.22 -5.56
CA TYR A 189 2.42 -6.16 -6.35
C TYR A 189 3.33 -4.94 -6.47
N LEU A 190 3.46 -4.44 -7.71
CA LEU A 190 4.21 -3.25 -8.04
C LEU A 190 3.27 -2.05 -8.16
N VAL A 191 3.58 -0.94 -7.47
CA VAL A 191 2.84 0.32 -7.63
C VAL A 191 3.64 1.23 -8.55
N ILE A 192 3.14 1.38 -9.78
CA ILE A 192 3.75 2.21 -10.84
C ILE A 192 2.77 3.32 -11.21
N GLY A 193 3.14 4.56 -10.96
CA GLY A 193 2.30 5.73 -11.23
C GLY A 193 2.74 6.49 -12.49
N ARG A 194 3.46 7.58 -12.29
CA ARG A 194 3.88 8.53 -13.36
C ARG A 194 4.48 7.87 -14.61
N PRO A 195 5.33 6.83 -14.52
CA PRO A 195 5.83 6.16 -15.73
C PRO A 195 4.75 5.59 -16.65
N ILE A 196 3.57 5.28 -16.11
CA ILE A 196 2.41 4.80 -16.90
C ILE A 196 1.43 5.94 -17.17
N THR A 197 1.05 6.71 -16.14
CA THR A 197 -0.03 7.70 -16.24
C THR A 197 0.35 8.98 -16.98
N LYS A 198 1.64 9.21 -17.19
CA LYS A 198 2.22 10.36 -17.93
C LYS A 198 3.03 9.91 -19.16
N SER A 199 2.95 8.64 -19.56
CA SER A 199 3.46 8.20 -20.86
C SER A 199 2.51 8.68 -21.97
N ASP A 200 3.08 9.02 -23.12
CA ASP A 200 2.37 9.41 -24.35
C ASP A 200 1.54 8.24 -24.90
#